data_6e8c74179bf2b0a5e3cd80dae3bde9fe
#
_entry.id   6e8c74179bf2b0a5e3cd80dae3bde9fe
#
_cell.length_a   1.000
_cell.length_b   1.000
_cell.length_c   1.000
_cell.angle_alpha   90.00
_cell.angle_beta   90.00
_cell.angle_gamma   90.00
#
_symmetry.space_group_name_H-M   'P 1'
#
loop_
_entity.id
_entity.type
_entity.pdbx_description
1 polymer ?
#
loop_
_entity_poly.entity_id
_entity_poly.type
_entity_poly.pdbx_seq_one_letter_code
_entity_poly.pdbx_strand_id
1 'polypeptide(L)'
;YGPDDPVKIEYISQIPNMKSIVTAVYDTPVGEVWSEESINALKKTTLEHGLEFSVIESVPVHEDIKLGKPSRDRLIANYCENVRRLGKAGVKVICYNFMPVFDWTRTTLAKKRKDGSTCLAYDKKDLLKMDPINGEFSLPGWDESYEKDELKKLFAEYENVSEDKLFDNLKY
;
A
#
# COMPACT_ATOMS: atom_id res chain seq x y z
N TYR A 1 -7.95 -1.40 7.39
CA TYR A 1 -9.23 -2.05 7.12
C TYR A 1 -9.57 -1.96 5.64
N GLY A 2 -9.99 -3.06 5.05
CA GLY A 2 -10.42 -3.16 3.67
C GLY A 2 -11.71 -3.98 3.53
N PRO A 3 -12.34 -4.02 2.34
CA PRO A 3 -13.60 -4.71 2.12
C PRO A 3 -13.51 -6.22 2.37
N ASP A 4 -12.35 -6.81 2.12
CA ASP A 4 -12.09 -8.25 2.27
C ASP A 4 -11.44 -8.60 3.62
N ASP A 5 -11.34 -7.62 4.54
CA ASP A 5 -10.79 -7.87 5.87
C ASP A 5 -11.68 -8.90 6.62
N PRO A 6 -11.10 -9.98 7.17
CA PRO A 6 -11.85 -10.96 7.95
C PRO A 6 -12.45 -10.38 9.23
N VAL A 7 -11.87 -9.30 9.77
CA VAL A 7 -12.42 -8.56 10.91
C VAL A 7 -13.39 -7.50 10.40
N LYS A 8 -14.68 -7.70 10.65
CA LYS A 8 -15.72 -6.78 10.19
C LYS A 8 -15.73 -5.48 10.97
N ILE A 9 -16.14 -4.39 10.31
CA ILE A 9 -16.18 -3.05 10.91
C ILE A 9 -17.12 -3.01 12.14
N GLU A 10 -18.18 -3.81 12.14
CA GLU A 10 -19.10 -3.98 13.27
C GLU A 10 -18.40 -4.54 14.51
N TYR A 11 -17.40 -5.41 14.33
CA TYR A 11 -16.61 -5.95 15.44
C TYR A 11 -15.60 -4.92 15.94
N ILE A 12 -14.99 -4.18 15.04
CA ILE A 12 -14.05 -3.10 15.37
C ILE A 12 -14.76 -2.02 16.22
N SER A 13 -15.97 -1.63 15.84
CA SER A 13 -16.74 -0.61 16.55
C SER A 13 -17.12 -1.00 17.98
N GLN A 14 -17.12 -2.30 18.32
CA GLN A 14 -17.39 -2.81 19.66
C GLN A 14 -16.17 -2.71 20.61
N ILE A 15 -15.00 -2.44 20.10
CA ILE A 15 -13.78 -2.33 20.93
C ILE A 15 -13.88 -1.06 21.79
N PRO A 16 -13.77 -1.17 23.14
CA PRO A 16 -13.85 0.00 24.01
C PRO A 16 -12.82 1.08 23.64
N ASN A 17 -13.28 2.32 23.54
CA ASN A 17 -12.46 3.50 23.17
C ASN A 17 -11.90 3.49 21.73
N MET A 18 -12.38 2.62 20.84
CA MET A 18 -12.05 2.71 19.41
C MET A 18 -12.57 4.05 18.87
N LYS A 19 -11.72 4.77 18.14
CA LYS A 19 -12.05 6.09 17.58
C LYS A 19 -12.13 6.11 16.07
N SER A 20 -11.26 5.38 15.41
CA SER A 20 -11.06 5.51 13.96
C SER A 20 -10.55 4.20 13.39
N ILE A 21 -10.70 4.04 12.09
CA ILE A 21 -9.99 3.02 11.30
C ILE A 21 -9.03 3.70 10.34
N VAL A 22 -7.97 2.99 10.01
CA VAL A 22 -7.10 3.32 8.88
C VAL A 22 -7.56 2.50 7.69
N THR A 23 -7.83 3.14 6.56
CA THR A 23 -8.44 2.49 5.39
C THR A 23 -7.99 3.17 4.09
N ALA A 24 -8.39 2.64 2.94
CA ALA A 24 -8.15 3.20 1.62
C ALA A 24 -9.32 2.93 0.67
N VAL A 25 -9.32 3.57 -0.49
CA VAL A 25 -10.19 3.22 -1.61
C VAL A 25 -9.54 2.08 -2.39
N TYR A 26 -10.26 0.96 -2.56
CA TYR A 26 -9.74 -0.26 -3.16
C TYR A 26 -10.30 -0.56 -4.55
N ASP A 27 -11.28 0.20 -5.00
CA ASP A 27 -11.99 0.00 -6.27
C ASP A 27 -11.39 0.75 -7.46
N THR A 28 -10.31 1.49 -7.23
CA THR A 28 -9.69 2.35 -8.24
C THR A 28 -8.25 1.91 -8.51
N PRO A 29 -7.84 1.71 -9.76
CA PRO A 29 -6.47 1.35 -10.12
C PRO A 29 -5.44 2.36 -9.62
N VAL A 30 -4.23 1.86 -9.31
CA VAL A 30 -3.10 2.70 -8.87
C VAL A 30 -2.78 3.76 -9.92
N GLY A 31 -2.63 5.01 -9.48
CA GLY A 31 -2.33 6.15 -10.35
C GLY A 31 -3.56 6.86 -10.92
N GLU A 32 -4.75 6.31 -10.75
CA GLU A 32 -5.99 6.97 -11.19
C GLU A 32 -6.62 7.82 -10.09
N VAL A 33 -7.49 8.74 -10.50
CA VAL A 33 -8.18 9.65 -9.57
C VAL A 33 -9.36 8.92 -8.92
N TRP A 34 -9.38 8.88 -7.61
CA TRP A 34 -10.49 8.32 -6.82
C TRP A 34 -11.75 9.15 -6.96
N SER A 35 -12.86 8.50 -7.23
CA SER A 35 -14.15 9.19 -7.36
C SER A 35 -14.60 9.80 -6.02
N GLU A 36 -15.32 10.92 -6.09
CA GLU A 36 -15.94 11.47 -4.87
C GLU A 36 -16.99 10.52 -4.29
N GLU A 37 -17.64 9.72 -5.15
CA GLU A 37 -18.59 8.69 -4.77
C GLU A 37 -17.96 7.61 -3.91
N SER A 38 -16.82 7.03 -4.36
CA SER A 38 -16.08 6.00 -3.61
C SER A 38 -15.59 6.53 -2.26
N ILE A 39 -15.02 7.74 -2.24
CA ILE A 39 -14.57 8.38 -1.00
C ILE A 39 -15.74 8.61 -0.04
N ASN A 40 -16.86 9.13 -0.53
CA ASN A 40 -18.04 9.40 0.29
C ASN A 40 -18.73 8.11 0.78
N ALA A 41 -18.75 7.06 -0.03
CA ALA A 41 -19.28 5.76 0.38
C ALA A 41 -18.45 5.18 1.54
N LEU A 42 -17.12 5.21 1.43
CA LEU A 42 -16.21 4.76 2.48
C LEU A 42 -16.37 5.59 3.77
N LYS A 43 -16.42 6.92 3.63
CA LYS A 43 -16.68 7.83 4.75
C LYS A 43 -18.01 7.53 5.43
N LYS A 44 -19.08 7.36 4.65
CA LYS A 44 -20.42 7.05 5.16
C LYS A 44 -20.39 5.76 5.99
N THR A 45 -19.86 4.67 5.42
CA THR A 45 -19.74 3.39 6.12
C THR A 45 -18.98 3.53 7.44
N THR A 46 -17.88 4.28 7.45
CA THR A 46 -17.08 4.51 8.67
C THR A 46 -17.89 5.25 9.76
N LEU A 47 -18.57 6.33 9.37
CA LEU A 47 -19.35 7.16 10.30
C LEU A 47 -20.60 6.43 10.83
N GLU A 48 -21.28 5.61 10.03
CA GLU A 48 -22.43 4.80 10.43
C GLU A 48 -22.09 3.79 11.54
N HIS A 49 -20.80 3.41 11.65
CA HIS A 49 -20.30 2.54 12.72
C HIS A 49 -19.71 3.34 13.91
N GLY A 50 -19.95 4.65 13.97
CA GLY A 50 -19.47 5.51 15.05
C GLY A 50 -17.97 5.77 15.06
N LEU A 51 -17.28 5.54 13.92
CA LEU A 51 -15.84 5.71 13.78
C LEU A 51 -15.50 6.97 12.97
N GLU A 52 -14.35 7.58 13.24
CA GLU A 52 -13.87 8.75 12.50
C GLU A 52 -13.21 8.33 11.17
N PHE A 53 -13.53 9.07 10.10
CA PHE A 53 -12.88 8.96 8.80
C PHE A 53 -11.75 10.01 8.72
N SER A 54 -10.60 9.70 9.28
CA SER A 54 -9.53 10.69 9.49
C SER A 54 -8.17 10.31 8.91
N VAL A 55 -7.93 9.03 8.64
CA VAL A 55 -6.63 8.51 8.17
C VAL A 55 -6.83 7.61 6.96
N ILE A 56 -6.06 7.86 5.91
CA ILE A 56 -5.95 7.00 4.73
C ILE A 56 -4.54 6.41 4.67
N GLU A 57 -4.46 5.11 4.57
CA GLU A 57 -3.23 4.36 4.31
C GLU A 57 -3.55 3.23 3.31
N SER A 58 -3.15 3.37 2.07
CA SER A 58 -2.38 4.49 1.52
C SER A 58 -3.06 5.02 0.26
N VAL A 59 -2.63 6.21 -0.20
CA VAL A 59 -2.76 6.56 -1.61
C VAL A 59 -1.53 5.99 -2.29
N PRO A 60 -1.65 4.96 -3.16
CA PRO A 60 -0.49 4.30 -3.75
C PRO A 60 0.26 5.22 -4.71
N VAL A 61 1.60 5.22 -4.61
CA VAL A 61 2.47 5.92 -5.56
C VAL A 61 2.77 4.98 -6.73
N HIS A 62 2.37 5.36 -7.94
CA HIS A 62 2.57 4.54 -9.14
C HIS A 62 4.06 4.36 -9.46
N GLU A 63 4.43 3.17 -9.99
CA GLU A 63 5.82 2.84 -10.31
C GLU A 63 6.47 3.81 -11.31
N ASP A 64 5.71 4.33 -12.27
CA ASP A 64 6.21 5.32 -13.23
C ASP A 64 6.66 6.64 -12.57
N ILE A 65 6.09 7.01 -11.42
CA ILE A 65 6.57 8.15 -10.62
C ILE A 65 7.92 7.80 -10.01
N LYS A 66 8.03 6.62 -9.39
CA LYS A 66 9.25 6.15 -8.74
C LYS A 66 10.41 6.01 -9.75
N LEU A 67 10.11 5.55 -10.95
CA LEU A 67 11.06 5.40 -12.06
C LEU A 67 11.36 6.71 -12.80
N GLY A 68 10.58 7.77 -12.58
CA GLY A 68 10.75 9.05 -13.28
C GLY A 68 10.40 8.98 -14.77
N LYS A 69 9.41 8.15 -15.14
CA LYS A 69 8.96 7.97 -16.54
C LYS A 69 8.21 9.20 -17.08
N PRO A 70 8.02 9.32 -18.41
CA PRO A 70 7.32 10.46 -19.00
C PRO A 70 5.88 10.65 -18.51
N SER A 71 5.22 9.59 -18.05
CA SER A 71 3.86 9.62 -17.49
C SER A 71 3.78 10.23 -16.10
N ARG A 72 4.91 10.41 -15.39
CA ARG A 72 4.95 10.78 -13.96
C ARG A 72 4.20 12.04 -13.64
N ASP A 73 4.30 13.09 -14.47
CA ASP A 73 3.69 14.40 -14.19
C ASP A 73 2.15 14.30 -14.18
N ARG A 74 1.58 13.54 -15.10
CA ARG A 74 0.14 13.22 -15.11
C ARG A 74 -0.26 12.45 -13.86
N LEU A 75 0.52 11.45 -13.48
CA LEU A 75 0.25 10.61 -12.30
C LEU A 75 0.40 11.38 -10.99
N ILE A 76 1.37 12.31 -10.90
CA ILE A 76 1.51 13.23 -9.78
C ILE A 76 0.29 14.18 -9.71
N ALA A 77 -0.19 14.68 -10.84
CA ALA A 77 -1.40 15.51 -10.86
C ALA A 77 -2.63 14.74 -10.35
N ASN A 78 -2.79 13.47 -10.75
CA ASN A 78 -3.84 12.59 -10.23
C ASN A 78 -3.69 12.37 -8.72
N TYR A 79 -2.47 12.12 -8.25
CA TYR A 79 -2.18 11.97 -6.83
C TYR A 79 -2.57 13.23 -6.03
N CYS A 80 -2.18 14.40 -6.52
CA CYS A 80 -2.55 15.68 -5.91
C CYS A 80 -4.07 15.89 -5.88
N GLU A 81 -4.80 15.44 -6.90
CA GLU A 81 -6.26 15.49 -6.91
C GLU A 81 -6.86 14.56 -5.85
N ASN A 82 -6.32 13.36 -5.68
CA ASN A 82 -6.72 12.44 -4.60
C ASN A 82 -6.54 13.10 -3.23
N VAL A 83 -5.41 13.73 -2.99
CA VAL A 83 -5.13 14.46 -1.73
C VAL A 83 -6.16 15.58 -1.51
N ARG A 84 -6.52 16.35 -2.55
CA ARG A 84 -7.54 17.41 -2.45
C ARG A 84 -8.92 16.87 -2.12
N ARG A 85 -9.35 15.78 -2.79
CA ARG A 85 -10.66 15.14 -2.55
C ARG A 85 -10.74 14.57 -1.14
N LEU A 86 -9.69 13.88 -0.69
CA LEU A 86 -9.61 13.36 0.67
C LEU A 86 -9.63 14.49 1.72
N GLY A 87 -8.91 15.58 1.49
CA GLY A 87 -8.97 16.76 2.35
C GLY A 87 -10.36 17.38 2.44
N LYS A 88 -11.08 17.51 1.32
CA LYS A 88 -12.50 17.94 1.30
C LYS A 88 -13.40 16.98 2.07
N ALA A 89 -13.13 15.68 2.00
CA ALA A 89 -13.87 14.67 2.76
C ALA A 89 -13.58 14.70 4.28
N GLY A 90 -12.56 15.44 4.73
CA GLY A 90 -12.21 15.60 6.14
C GLY A 90 -11.06 14.69 6.62
N VAL A 91 -10.36 14.02 5.70
CA VAL A 91 -9.15 13.26 6.02
C VAL A 91 -8.05 14.21 6.47
N LYS A 92 -7.40 13.88 7.59
CA LYS A 92 -6.34 14.71 8.20
C LYS A 92 -4.95 14.17 7.96
N VAL A 93 -4.83 12.85 7.76
CA VAL A 93 -3.55 12.16 7.56
C VAL A 93 -3.66 11.23 6.36
N ILE A 94 -2.70 11.35 5.46
CA ILE A 94 -2.53 10.46 4.32
C ILE A 94 -1.13 9.85 4.43
N CYS A 95 -1.07 8.53 4.50
CA CYS A 95 0.19 7.79 4.39
C CYS A 95 0.49 7.50 2.93
N TYR A 96 1.75 7.49 2.57
CA TYR A 96 2.22 7.07 1.26
C TYR A 96 3.51 6.27 1.38
N ASN A 97 3.76 5.43 0.39
CA ASN A 97 4.97 4.62 0.31
C ASN A 97 5.68 4.89 -1.01
N PHE A 98 6.99 5.16 -0.95
CA PHE A 98 7.86 5.32 -2.12
C PHE A 98 8.86 4.15 -2.18
N MET A 99 8.36 2.93 -2.01
CA MET A 99 9.17 1.72 -2.05
C MET A 99 9.08 1.08 -3.45
N PRO A 100 10.23 0.79 -4.10
CA PRO A 100 10.23 0.15 -5.41
C PRO A 100 9.63 -1.25 -5.35
N VAL A 101 8.72 -1.58 -6.25
CA VAL A 101 8.07 -2.88 -6.45
C VAL A 101 7.29 -3.37 -5.24
N PHE A 102 7.96 -3.61 -4.12
CA PHE A 102 7.36 -4.14 -2.90
C PHE A 102 7.44 -3.14 -1.76
N ASP A 103 6.36 -3.06 -0.99
CA ASP A 103 6.36 -2.38 0.29
C ASP A 103 7.12 -3.19 1.35
N TRP A 104 6.61 -3.32 2.54
CA TRP A 104 7.25 -4.02 3.65
C TRP A 104 7.59 -5.48 3.33
N THR A 105 8.82 -5.73 2.90
CA THR A 105 9.30 -7.09 2.63
C THR A 105 9.45 -7.88 3.92
N ARG A 106 8.92 -9.11 3.92
CA ARG A 106 9.03 -10.06 5.01
C ARG A 106 9.63 -11.36 4.47
N THR A 107 10.42 -12.02 5.31
CA THR A 107 10.99 -13.34 4.97
C THR A 107 10.23 -14.48 5.63
N THR A 108 9.37 -14.17 6.59
CA THR A 108 8.41 -15.11 7.19
C THR A 108 7.22 -14.37 7.81
N LEU A 109 6.03 -14.96 7.69
CA LEU A 109 4.80 -14.45 8.31
C LEU A 109 4.56 -15.03 9.72
N ALA A 110 5.31 -16.04 10.14
CA ALA A 110 5.06 -16.80 11.36
C ALA A 110 6.34 -17.17 12.13
N LYS A 111 7.23 -16.23 12.34
CA LYS A 111 8.42 -16.46 13.17
C LYS A 111 8.01 -16.71 14.62
N LYS A 112 8.36 -17.90 15.15
CA LYS A 112 8.09 -18.24 16.55
C LYS A 112 8.92 -17.39 17.51
N ARG A 113 8.28 -16.90 18.55
CA ARG A 113 8.89 -16.18 19.67
C ARG A 113 9.07 -17.09 20.88
N LYS A 114 9.82 -16.62 21.89
CA LYS A 114 10.10 -17.38 23.10
C LYS A 114 8.85 -17.70 23.94
N ASP A 115 7.84 -16.87 23.86
CA ASP A 115 6.56 -17.02 24.54
C ASP A 115 5.56 -17.93 23.80
N GLY A 116 5.99 -18.53 22.66
CA GLY A 116 5.14 -19.38 21.83
C GLY A 116 4.28 -18.64 20.81
N SER A 117 4.21 -17.33 20.86
CA SER A 117 3.51 -16.51 19.85
C SER A 117 4.26 -16.49 18.51
N THR A 118 3.60 -16.02 17.46
CA THR A 118 4.23 -15.80 16.17
C THR A 118 4.17 -14.32 15.78
N CYS A 119 5.12 -13.89 14.93
CA CYS A 119 5.13 -12.55 14.38
C CYS A 119 5.69 -12.54 12.96
N LEU A 120 5.39 -11.49 12.22
CA LEU A 120 6.08 -11.16 10.98
C LEU A 120 7.56 -10.89 11.26
N ALA A 121 8.46 -11.32 10.38
CA ALA A 121 9.87 -11.04 10.53
C ALA A 121 10.58 -10.88 9.20
N TYR A 122 11.68 -10.14 9.24
CA TYR A 122 12.61 -9.94 8.16
C TYR A 122 13.99 -10.44 8.57
N ASP A 123 14.63 -11.23 7.73
CA ASP A 123 16.04 -11.64 7.85
C ASP A 123 16.73 -11.44 6.49
N LYS A 124 17.77 -10.61 6.47
CA LYS A 124 18.52 -10.31 5.24
C LYS A 124 19.11 -11.56 4.58
N LYS A 125 19.53 -12.55 5.38
CA LYS A 125 20.10 -13.80 4.86
C LYS A 125 19.06 -14.64 4.14
N ASP A 126 17.82 -14.61 4.61
CA ASP A 126 16.73 -15.33 3.98
C ASP A 126 16.26 -14.55 2.72
N LEU A 127 16.22 -13.22 2.78
CA LEU A 127 15.92 -12.41 1.59
C LEU A 127 16.88 -12.70 0.44
N LEU A 128 18.17 -12.83 0.71
CA LEU A 128 19.19 -13.11 -0.34
C LEU A 128 19.02 -14.47 -1.02
N LYS A 129 18.21 -15.37 -0.46
CA LYS A 129 17.87 -16.67 -1.06
C LYS A 129 16.56 -16.61 -1.84
N MET A 130 15.77 -15.55 -1.71
CA MET A 130 14.49 -15.40 -2.38
C MET A 130 14.69 -14.98 -3.83
N ASP A 131 14.01 -15.67 -4.72
CA ASP A 131 13.97 -15.33 -6.15
C ASP A 131 12.52 -15.25 -6.63
N PRO A 132 11.90 -14.07 -6.53
CA PRO A 132 10.51 -13.89 -6.92
C PRO A 132 10.29 -14.05 -8.43
N ILE A 133 11.35 -14.00 -9.24
CA ILE A 133 11.26 -14.12 -10.71
C ILE A 133 11.25 -15.57 -11.16
N ASN A 134 12.14 -16.41 -10.59
CA ASN A 134 12.28 -17.80 -11.01
C ASN A 134 11.39 -18.76 -10.22
N GLY A 135 10.77 -18.31 -9.15
CA GLY A 135 9.74 -19.05 -8.41
C GLY A 135 10.26 -20.14 -7.48
N GLU A 136 11.55 -20.16 -7.15
CA GLU A 136 12.11 -21.08 -6.16
C GLU A 136 11.73 -20.69 -4.73
N PHE A 137 11.44 -19.40 -4.51
CA PHE A 137 11.01 -18.86 -3.23
C PHE A 137 9.83 -17.93 -3.44
N SER A 138 8.82 -18.09 -2.60
CA SER A 138 7.75 -17.11 -2.49
C SER A 138 8.23 -15.91 -1.68
N LEU A 139 7.70 -14.72 -1.97
CA LEU A 139 7.88 -13.54 -1.14
C LEU A 139 6.68 -13.40 -0.20
N PRO A 140 6.80 -13.80 1.08
CA PRO A 140 5.65 -13.90 1.97
C PRO A 140 4.83 -12.61 2.06
N GLY A 141 3.53 -12.71 1.74
CA GLY A 141 2.59 -11.59 1.67
C GLY A 141 2.54 -10.85 0.35
N TRP A 142 3.32 -11.28 -0.67
CA TRP A 142 3.34 -10.65 -1.99
C TRP A 142 3.11 -11.63 -3.15
N ASP A 143 2.96 -12.92 -2.86
CA ASP A 143 2.88 -13.99 -3.86
C ASP A 143 1.73 -13.80 -4.88
N GLU A 144 0.64 -13.13 -4.46
CA GLU A 144 -0.55 -12.90 -5.29
C GLU A 144 -0.65 -11.44 -5.77
N SER A 145 0.33 -10.58 -5.48
CA SER A 145 0.24 -9.15 -5.77
C SER A 145 0.58 -8.78 -7.21
N TYR A 146 1.28 -9.65 -7.91
CA TYR A 146 1.72 -9.43 -9.30
C TYR A 146 1.61 -10.71 -10.12
N GLU A 147 1.18 -10.58 -11.37
CA GLU A 147 1.37 -11.64 -12.35
C GLU A 147 2.86 -11.78 -12.69
N LYS A 148 3.34 -13.03 -12.90
CA LYS A 148 4.78 -13.32 -13.10
C LYS A 148 5.43 -12.50 -14.23
N ASP A 149 4.72 -12.30 -15.32
CA ASP A 149 5.26 -11.55 -16.48
C ASP A 149 5.28 -10.04 -16.21
N GLU A 150 4.35 -9.53 -15.43
CA GLU A 150 4.32 -8.15 -14.97
C GLU A 150 5.49 -7.88 -14.02
N LEU A 151 5.69 -8.77 -13.05
CA LEU A 151 6.79 -8.68 -12.10
C LEU A 151 8.15 -8.70 -12.80
N LYS A 152 8.35 -9.59 -13.79
CA LYS A 152 9.58 -9.63 -14.59
C LYS A 152 9.86 -8.32 -15.34
N LYS A 153 8.82 -7.73 -15.95
CA LYS A 153 8.94 -6.43 -16.62
C LYS A 153 9.36 -5.35 -15.65
N LEU A 154 8.71 -5.31 -14.49
CA LEU A 154 8.96 -4.32 -13.47
C LEU A 154 10.40 -4.43 -12.92
N PHE A 155 10.88 -5.64 -12.63
CA PHE A 155 12.28 -5.87 -12.24
C PHE A 155 13.26 -5.42 -13.30
N ALA A 156 13.01 -5.73 -14.58
CA ALA A 156 13.88 -5.29 -15.67
C ALA A 156 13.95 -3.75 -15.77
N GLU A 157 12.88 -3.04 -15.46
CA GLU A 157 12.85 -1.58 -15.43
C GLU A 157 13.69 -1.00 -14.29
N TYR A 158 13.80 -1.71 -13.16
CA TYR A 158 14.60 -1.30 -12.02
C TYR A 158 16.07 -1.73 -12.10
N GLU A 159 16.43 -2.67 -12.96
CA GLU A 159 17.79 -3.28 -13.03
C GLU A 159 18.92 -2.25 -13.11
N ASN A 160 18.68 -1.14 -13.81
CA ASN A 160 19.67 -0.09 -14.02
C ASN A 160 19.36 1.22 -13.28
N VAL A 161 18.45 1.17 -12.29
CA VAL A 161 18.10 2.34 -11.49
C VAL A 161 18.90 2.35 -10.21
N SER A 162 19.78 3.35 -10.05
CA SER A 162 20.55 3.54 -8.81
C SER A 162 19.71 4.10 -7.67
N GLU A 163 20.16 3.91 -6.44
CA GLU A 163 19.54 4.53 -5.26
C GLU A 163 19.50 6.06 -5.38
N ASP A 164 20.58 6.69 -5.85
CA ASP A 164 20.61 8.15 -6.06
C ASP A 164 19.52 8.60 -7.03
N LYS A 165 19.31 7.83 -8.12
CA LYS A 165 18.25 8.14 -9.08
C LYS A 165 16.85 8.02 -8.45
N LEU A 166 16.63 7.03 -7.59
CA LEU A 166 15.36 6.89 -6.84
C LEU A 166 15.15 8.06 -5.88
N PHE A 167 16.20 8.48 -5.16
CA PHE A 167 16.13 9.66 -4.30
C PHE A 167 15.87 10.96 -5.07
N ASP A 168 16.46 11.12 -6.26
CA ASP A 168 16.20 12.28 -7.12
C ASP A 168 14.74 12.28 -7.62
N ASN A 169 14.21 11.11 -7.99
CA ASN A 169 12.81 10.97 -8.36
C ASN A 169 11.85 11.24 -7.19
N LEU A 170 12.24 10.86 -5.96
CA LEU A 170 11.47 11.17 -4.75
C LEU A 170 11.45 12.67 -4.43
N LYS A 171 12.54 13.38 -4.69
CA LYS A 171 12.64 14.83 -4.43
C LYS A 171 11.89 15.68 -5.47
N TYR A 172 11.67 15.14 -6.66
CA TYR A 172 10.98 15.83 -7.74
C TYR A 172 9.56 16.20 -7.37
#